data_3c600170c20a71fcd6ee837131ee6cd9
#
_entry.id   3c600170c20a71fcd6ee837131ee6cd9
#
_cell.length_a   1.000
_cell.length_b   1.000
_cell.length_c   1.000
_cell.angle_alpha   90.00
_cell.angle_beta   90.00
_cell.angle_gamma   90.00
#
_symmetry.space_group_name_H-M   'P 1'
#
loop_
_entity.id
_entity.type
_entity.pdbx_description
1 polymer ?
#
loop_
_entity_poly.entity_id
_entity_poly.type
_entity_poly.pdbx_seq_one_letter_code
_entity_poly.pdbx_strand_id
1 'polypeptide(L)'
;MRATVIHGERDVRLEDVPTPTLYTGQGADGLDAVVRVVAACVCGSDLWPYRGVTPTKEPHRIGHEFVGVVEQVGGNVRTIKPGDFVIAPFYDCDMTCVNCRNGVSTSCLHGGWWGADDRIGGFADGGQGEYVRVPHADGSLVATPEYPRAELIPSLLTLSDVMGTGHHAAVSAGVTQGSTVVVVGDGAVGLCAVLASARLGASRIVAMSRHESRQALAREFGATDIVAERGDAGVAAVKELFDGIGADCVLEAVGTKESMDQAIRSARPGGMVGYVGVPNGGPELPVRPLFQSNIGVNGGVAPVRNYVEDLLQDVWSGAINPGKVFDLEVPLTDIAEAYAAMDERRAIKTLVRP
;
A
#
# COMPACT_ATOMS: atom_id res chain seq x y z
N MET A 1 -22.56 14.45 -3.71
CA MET A 1 -21.61 13.62 -4.45
C MET A 1 -21.81 12.14 -4.10
N ARG A 2 -21.38 11.24 -4.96
CA ARG A 2 -21.44 9.80 -4.68
C ARG A 2 -20.16 9.33 -4.00
N ALA A 3 -20.28 8.43 -3.02
CA ALA A 3 -19.14 7.82 -2.35
C ALA A 3 -19.49 6.42 -1.81
N THR A 4 -18.46 5.63 -1.60
CA THR A 4 -18.55 4.32 -0.97
C THR A 4 -18.73 4.47 0.53
N VAL A 5 -19.76 3.85 1.07
CA VAL A 5 -20.05 3.78 2.50
C VAL A 5 -20.08 2.32 2.92
N ILE A 6 -19.31 1.97 3.95
CA ILE A 6 -19.38 0.65 4.58
C ILE A 6 -20.35 0.69 5.73
N HIS A 7 -21.29 -0.26 5.75
CA HIS A 7 -22.31 -0.41 6.80
C HIS A 7 -22.00 -1.56 7.76
N GLY A 8 -21.21 -2.52 7.33
CA GLY A 8 -20.86 -3.69 8.11
C GLY A 8 -20.36 -4.83 7.25
N GLU A 9 -20.44 -6.04 7.83
CA GLU A 9 -19.98 -7.24 7.13
C GLU A 9 -20.71 -7.45 5.79
N ARG A 10 -19.92 -7.51 4.69
CA ARG A 10 -20.38 -7.66 3.29
C ARG A 10 -21.39 -6.61 2.83
N ASP A 11 -21.41 -5.46 3.49
CA ASP A 11 -22.35 -4.39 3.18
C ASP A 11 -21.62 -3.09 2.86
N VAL A 12 -21.23 -2.93 1.60
CA VAL A 12 -20.63 -1.74 1.01
C VAL A 12 -21.59 -1.19 -0.03
N ARG A 13 -21.92 0.10 0.06
CA ARG A 13 -22.93 0.74 -0.78
C ARG A 13 -22.35 2.01 -1.42
N LEU A 14 -22.86 2.33 -2.61
CA LEU A 14 -22.71 3.67 -3.18
C LEU A 14 -23.84 4.55 -2.68
N GLU A 15 -23.50 5.66 -2.04
CA GLU A 15 -24.47 6.58 -1.47
C GLU A 15 -24.23 8.04 -1.90
N ASP A 16 -25.32 8.82 -1.89
CA ASP A 16 -25.24 10.26 -1.99
C ASP A 16 -24.87 10.85 -0.63
N VAL A 17 -23.73 11.49 -0.58
CA VAL A 17 -23.18 12.12 0.63
C VAL A 17 -22.87 13.60 0.36
N PRO A 18 -22.76 14.46 1.39
CA PRO A 18 -22.34 15.84 1.22
C PRO A 18 -20.99 15.92 0.48
N THR A 19 -20.88 16.80 -0.49
CA THR A 19 -19.59 17.09 -1.13
C THR A 19 -18.68 17.77 -0.10
N PRO A 20 -17.42 17.31 0.06
CA PRO A 20 -16.51 17.92 1.01
C PRO A 20 -16.13 19.33 0.59
N THR A 21 -15.94 20.19 1.59
CA THR A 21 -15.45 21.56 1.44
C THR A 21 -14.22 21.76 2.30
N LEU A 22 -13.45 22.82 2.04
CA LEU A 22 -12.38 23.22 2.95
C LEU A 22 -12.91 23.39 4.36
N TYR A 23 -12.15 22.98 5.36
CA TYR A 23 -12.55 23.09 6.75
C TYR A 23 -12.46 24.55 7.22
N THR A 24 -13.55 25.09 7.72
CA THR A 24 -13.67 26.46 8.23
C THR A 24 -14.10 26.54 9.69
N GLY A 25 -14.13 25.40 10.38
CA GLY A 25 -14.51 25.30 11.80
C GLY A 25 -13.44 25.81 12.77
N GLN A 26 -13.68 25.62 14.05
CA GLN A 26 -12.70 25.99 15.08
C GLN A 26 -11.41 25.21 14.89
N GLY A 27 -10.27 25.90 14.86
CA GLY A 27 -8.96 25.31 14.61
C GLY A 27 -8.59 25.16 13.13
N ALA A 28 -9.40 25.73 12.20
CA ALA A 28 -9.07 25.73 10.79
C ALA A 28 -7.75 26.48 10.55
N ASP A 29 -6.79 25.77 9.99
CA ASP A 29 -5.44 26.29 9.70
C ASP A 29 -5.26 26.68 8.22
N GLY A 30 -6.22 26.31 7.35
CA GLY A 30 -6.17 26.59 5.91
C GLY A 30 -5.11 25.77 5.17
N LEU A 31 -4.72 24.62 5.70
CA LEU A 31 -3.71 23.73 5.12
C LEU A 31 -4.33 22.55 4.34
N ASP A 32 -5.65 22.50 4.21
CA ASP A 32 -6.35 21.44 3.51
C ASP A 32 -6.59 21.74 2.02
N ALA A 33 -6.92 20.69 1.29
CA ALA A 33 -7.36 20.77 -0.11
C ALA A 33 -8.60 19.90 -0.34
N VAL A 34 -9.35 20.21 -1.39
CA VAL A 34 -10.39 19.33 -1.94
C VAL A 34 -9.87 18.77 -3.26
N VAL A 35 -9.85 17.45 -3.37
CA VAL A 35 -9.40 16.72 -4.54
C VAL A 35 -10.60 16.05 -5.21
N ARG A 36 -10.77 16.26 -6.51
CA ARG A 36 -11.66 15.47 -7.35
C ARG A 36 -10.93 14.18 -7.73
N VAL A 37 -11.46 13.06 -7.28
CA VAL A 37 -10.84 11.75 -7.49
C VAL A 37 -10.96 11.33 -8.96
N VAL A 38 -9.87 10.89 -9.55
CA VAL A 38 -9.80 10.36 -10.93
C VAL A 38 -9.73 8.85 -10.93
N ALA A 39 -9.08 8.28 -9.93
CA ALA A 39 -9.04 6.85 -9.69
C ALA A 39 -8.83 6.57 -8.22
N ALA A 40 -9.50 5.54 -7.73
CA ALA A 40 -9.31 4.95 -6.41
C ALA A 40 -9.18 3.42 -6.58
N CYS A 41 -8.97 2.71 -5.49
CA CYS A 41 -8.98 1.25 -5.55
C CYS A 41 -9.40 0.62 -4.22
N VAL A 42 -9.68 -0.68 -4.26
CA VAL A 42 -9.90 -1.46 -3.05
C VAL A 42 -8.57 -2.03 -2.56
N CYS A 43 -8.28 -1.88 -1.27
CA CYS A 43 -7.11 -2.46 -0.62
C CYS A 43 -7.46 -3.78 0.08
N GLY A 44 -6.45 -4.62 0.28
CA GLY A 44 -6.60 -5.83 1.10
C GLY A 44 -7.02 -5.53 2.54
N SER A 45 -6.62 -4.37 3.09
CA SER A 45 -7.02 -3.93 4.44
C SER A 45 -8.49 -3.47 4.50
N ASP A 46 -9.08 -2.98 3.41
CA ASP A 46 -10.52 -2.67 3.34
C ASP A 46 -11.39 -3.93 3.49
N LEU A 47 -10.81 -5.11 3.19
CA LEU A 47 -11.52 -6.37 3.36
C LEU A 47 -11.66 -6.81 4.82
N TRP A 48 -10.93 -6.22 5.76
CA TRP A 48 -11.06 -6.56 7.18
C TRP A 48 -12.41 -6.14 7.75
N PRO A 49 -12.84 -4.88 7.62
CA PRO A 49 -14.19 -4.49 7.99
C PRO A 49 -15.26 -5.16 7.09
N TYR A 50 -14.98 -5.33 5.80
CA TYR A 50 -15.89 -6.04 4.89
C TYR A 50 -16.15 -7.50 5.28
N ARG A 51 -15.17 -8.19 5.87
CA ARG A 51 -15.31 -9.56 6.41
C ARG A 51 -15.80 -9.62 7.85
N GLY A 52 -16.07 -8.47 8.47
CA GLY A 52 -16.45 -8.40 9.88
C GLY A 52 -15.31 -8.71 10.88
N VAL A 53 -14.06 -8.82 10.41
CA VAL A 53 -12.88 -9.05 11.27
C VAL A 53 -12.62 -7.83 12.16
N THR A 54 -12.74 -6.64 11.57
CA THR A 54 -12.78 -5.37 12.32
C THR A 54 -14.20 -4.84 12.24
N PRO A 55 -14.99 -4.89 13.35
CA PRO A 55 -16.39 -4.47 13.29
C PRO A 55 -16.55 -2.99 12.92
N THR A 56 -17.41 -2.72 11.96
CA THR A 56 -17.88 -1.37 11.65
C THR A 56 -18.85 -0.92 12.75
N LYS A 57 -18.49 0.13 13.48
CA LYS A 57 -19.33 0.65 14.57
C LYS A 57 -20.51 1.48 14.05
N GLU A 58 -20.24 2.32 13.06
CA GLU A 58 -21.21 3.19 12.40
C GLU A 58 -20.90 3.23 10.90
N PRO A 59 -21.91 3.42 10.02
CA PRO A 59 -21.66 3.62 8.61
C PRO A 59 -20.72 4.80 8.37
N HIS A 60 -19.68 4.59 7.57
CA HIS A 60 -18.72 5.65 7.24
C HIS A 60 -18.14 5.46 5.82
N ARG A 61 -17.61 6.55 5.27
CA ARG A 61 -16.91 6.52 3.99
C ARG A 61 -15.60 5.77 4.15
N ILE A 62 -15.27 4.93 3.15
CA ILE A 62 -14.09 4.05 3.18
C ILE A 62 -13.17 4.32 1.98
N GLY A 63 -11.97 3.72 2.01
CA GLY A 63 -10.96 3.79 0.98
C GLY A 63 -9.85 4.78 1.32
N HIS A 64 -8.62 4.37 1.06
CA HIS A 64 -7.43 5.14 1.45
C HIS A 64 -6.40 5.26 0.32
N GLU A 65 -6.69 4.74 -0.86
CA GLU A 65 -5.83 4.84 -2.03
C GLU A 65 -6.55 5.60 -3.13
N PHE A 66 -6.03 6.78 -3.51
CA PHE A 66 -6.61 7.58 -4.58
C PHE A 66 -5.60 8.52 -5.22
N VAL A 67 -5.89 8.89 -6.46
CA VAL A 67 -5.24 9.96 -7.22
C VAL A 67 -6.32 10.86 -7.82
N GLY A 68 -6.02 12.12 -8.01
CA GLY A 68 -7.03 13.05 -8.50
C GLY A 68 -6.49 14.42 -8.86
N VAL A 69 -7.40 15.34 -9.13
CA VAL A 69 -7.12 16.73 -9.47
C VAL A 69 -7.52 17.64 -8.32
N VAL A 70 -6.64 18.52 -7.91
CA VAL A 70 -6.92 19.54 -6.91
C VAL A 70 -7.98 20.50 -7.43
N GLU A 71 -9.09 20.63 -6.73
CA GLU A 71 -10.18 21.57 -7.07
C GLU A 71 -10.09 22.85 -6.25
N GLN A 72 -9.75 22.72 -4.95
CA GLN A 72 -9.65 23.85 -4.02
C GLN A 72 -8.47 23.64 -3.08
N VAL A 73 -7.87 24.72 -2.62
CA VAL A 73 -6.83 24.72 -1.60
C VAL A 73 -7.12 25.77 -0.54
N GLY A 74 -6.77 25.50 0.70
CA GLY A 74 -6.82 26.44 1.81
C GLY A 74 -5.81 27.58 1.65
N GLY A 75 -6.05 28.69 2.32
CA GLY A 75 -5.25 29.92 2.16
C GLY A 75 -3.77 29.80 2.56
N ASN A 76 -3.41 28.74 3.30
CA ASN A 76 -2.05 28.50 3.77
C ASN A 76 -1.32 27.35 3.02
N VAL A 77 -1.96 26.71 2.05
CA VAL A 77 -1.31 25.72 1.15
C VAL A 77 -0.34 26.45 0.20
N ARG A 78 0.84 25.87 -0.04
CA ARG A 78 1.97 26.50 -0.75
C ARG A 78 2.52 25.69 -1.93
N THR A 79 2.49 24.36 -1.85
CA THR A 79 3.20 23.48 -2.80
C THR A 79 2.32 22.95 -3.92
N ILE A 80 1.01 22.97 -3.73
CA ILE A 80 0.01 22.53 -4.74
C ILE A 80 -1.01 23.62 -5.01
N LYS A 81 -1.67 23.54 -6.17
CA LYS A 81 -2.68 24.50 -6.60
C LYS A 81 -3.82 23.80 -7.35
N PRO A 82 -4.99 24.47 -7.49
CA PRO A 82 -6.06 23.96 -8.34
C PRO A 82 -5.59 23.62 -9.75
N GLY A 83 -6.01 22.45 -10.24
CA GLY A 83 -5.63 21.90 -11.53
C GLY A 83 -4.44 20.93 -11.48
N ASP A 84 -3.65 20.89 -10.41
CA ASP A 84 -2.58 19.92 -10.26
C ASP A 84 -3.15 18.51 -10.13
N PHE A 85 -2.57 17.53 -10.83
CA PHE A 85 -2.84 16.11 -10.61
C PHE A 85 -1.97 15.62 -9.48
N VAL A 86 -2.57 14.96 -8.49
CA VAL A 86 -1.91 14.60 -7.23
C VAL A 86 -2.07 13.12 -6.87
N ILE A 87 -1.05 12.61 -6.19
CA ILE A 87 -1.03 11.30 -5.54
C ILE A 87 -1.18 11.53 -4.04
N ALA A 88 -2.14 10.86 -3.40
CA ALA A 88 -2.35 10.89 -1.97
C ALA A 88 -1.85 9.58 -1.33
N PRO A 89 -0.92 9.60 -0.37
CA PRO A 89 -0.58 8.41 0.39
C PRO A 89 -1.79 7.91 1.19
N PHE A 90 -1.78 6.66 1.63
CA PHE A 90 -2.91 6.04 2.34
C PHE A 90 -3.20 6.63 3.74
N TYR A 91 -2.52 7.69 4.12
CA TYR A 91 -2.66 8.47 5.35
C TYR A 91 -2.35 9.94 5.07
N ASP A 92 -2.78 10.84 5.96
CA ASP A 92 -2.35 12.24 5.91
C ASP A 92 -1.21 12.54 6.91
N CYS A 93 -0.35 13.47 6.55
CA CYS A 93 0.79 13.88 7.37
C CYS A 93 1.24 15.31 7.06
N ASP A 94 1.81 16.00 8.05
CA ASP A 94 2.32 17.37 7.91
C ASP A 94 3.75 17.46 7.35
N MET A 95 4.49 16.37 7.30
CA MET A 95 5.92 16.28 6.93
C MET A 95 6.84 17.18 7.75
N THR A 96 6.35 17.82 8.83
CA THR A 96 7.10 18.80 9.64
C THR A 96 7.34 18.40 11.08
N CYS A 97 6.55 17.51 11.66
CA CYS A 97 6.72 17.06 13.02
C CYS A 97 7.97 16.18 13.21
N VAL A 98 8.32 15.89 14.45
CA VAL A 98 9.55 15.11 14.76
C VAL A 98 9.50 13.71 14.13
N ASN A 99 8.36 13.05 14.10
CA ASN A 99 8.22 11.71 13.51
C ASN A 99 8.38 11.75 11.99
N CYS A 100 7.77 12.73 11.33
CA CYS A 100 7.93 12.91 9.88
C CYS A 100 9.40 13.18 9.51
N ARG A 101 10.08 14.08 10.24
CA ARG A 101 11.50 14.38 10.02
C ARG A 101 12.43 13.20 10.29
N ASN A 102 12.01 12.27 11.14
CA ASN A 102 12.73 11.00 11.37
C ASN A 102 12.35 9.89 10.38
N GLY A 103 11.60 10.20 9.32
CA GLY A 103 11.24 9.23 8.28
C GLY A 103 10.03 8.35 8.60
N VAL A 104 9.28 8.63 9.68
CA VAL A 104 8.12 7.83 10.13
C VAL A 104 6.85 8.66 9.99
N SER A 105 6.54 9.07 8.75
CA SER A 105 5.39 9.95 8.45
C SER A 105 4.03 9.29 8.72
N THR A 106 3.94 7.95 8.73
CA THR A 106 2.76 7.20 9.18
C THR A 106 2.41 7.40 10.65
N SER A 107 3.35 7.85 11.45
CA SER A 107 3.16 8.22 12.86
C SER A 107 3.19 9.74 13.06
N CYS A 108 2.79 10.51 12.06
CA CYS A 108 2.68 11.96 12.15
C CYS A 108 1.87 12.36 13.40
N LEU A 109 2.36 13.35 14.14
CA LEU A 109 1.69 13.80 15.37
C LEU A 109 0.37 14.53 15.09
N HIS A 110 0.21 15.06 13.88
CA HIS A 110 -0.93 15.86 13.44
C HIS A 110 -1.77 15.17 12.36
N GLY A 111 -1.26 14.09 11.78
CA GLY A 111 -1.93 13.35 10.71
C GLY A 111 -2.92 12.30 11.19
N GLY A 112 -3.62 11.70 10.24
CA GLY A 112 -4.66 10.71 10.46
C GLY A 112 -4.71 9.65 9.36
N TRP A 113 -5.80 8.89 9.35
CA TRP A 113 -6.08 7.81 8.41
C TRP A 113 -7.37 8.13 7.66
N TRP A 114 -7.39 7.89 6.36
CA TRP A 114 -8.60 8.08 5.54
C TRP A 114 -9.75 7.20 6.06
N GLY A 115 -10.95 7.77 6.13
CA GLY A 115 -12.12 7.07 6.66
C GLY A 115 -12.14 6.92 8.19
N ALA A 116 -11.32 7.67 8.91
CA ALA A 116 -11.28 7.72 10.38
C ALA A 116 -11.22 9.17 10.87
N ASP A 117 -11.34 9.38 12.18
CA ASP A 117 -11.13 10.70 12.77
C ASP A 117 -9.69 11.15 12.53
N ASP A 118 -9.50 12.35 12.01
CA ASP A 118 -8.21 13.00 12.07
C ASP A 118 -7.87 13.39 13.52
N ARG A 119 -6.58 13.51 13.83
CA ARG A 119 -6.12 13.78 15.20
C ARG A 119 -6.40 15.19 15.69
N ILE A 120 -6.85 16.07 14.82
CA ILE A 120 -7.23 17.46 15.12
C ILE A 120 -8.76 17.64 15.25
N GLY A 121 -9.53 16.55 15.24
CA GLY A 121 -10.95 16.55 15.53
C GLY A 121 -11.87 16.79 14.33
N GLY A 122 -11.35 16.74 13.12
CA GLY A 122 -12.13 16.61 11.90
C GLY A 122 -12.23 15.15 11.46
N PHE A 123 -13.22 14.81 10.66
CA PHE A 123 -13.31 13.49 10.06
C PHE A 123 -12.55 13.49 8.72
N ALA A 124 -11.56 12.61 8.58
CA ALA A 124 -10.88 12.40 7.32
C ALA A 124 -11.73 11.51 6.43
N ASP A 125 -12.20 12.06 5.33
CA ASP A 125 -13.04 11.35 4.37
C ASP A 125 -12.37 10.13 3.77
N GLY A 126 -13.15 9.09 3.44
CA GLY A 126 -12.65 7.97 2.63
C GLY A 126 -12.48 8.38 1.17
N GLY A 127 -11.44 7.86 0.52
CA GLY A 127 -11.04 8.21 -0.85
C GLY A 127 -11.81 7.50 -1.97
N GLN A 128 -12.67 6.53 -1.67
CA GLN A 128 -13.52 5.85 -2.67
C GLN A 128 -14.80 6.66 -2.92
N GLY A 129 -14.68 7.79 -3.63
CA GLY A 129 -15.78 8.70 -3.94
C GLY A 129 -15.39 9.72 -4.99
N GLU A 130 -16.31 10.59 -5.39
CA GLU A 130 -16.07 11.61 -6.42
C GLU A 130 -15.13 12.72 -5.95
N TYR A 131 -15.17 13.05 -4.65
CA TYR A 131 -14.32 14.08 -4.02
C TYR A 131 -13.87 13.65 -2.62
N VAL A 132 -12.72 14.15 -2.21
CA VAL A 132 -12.16 13.94 -0.87
C VAL A 132 -11.51 15.23 -0.36
N ARG A 133 -11.70 15.56 0.92
CA ARG A 133 -10.92 16.59 1.60
C ARG A 133 -9.64 15.99 2.14
N VAL A 134 -8.53 16.60 1.83
CA VAL A 134 -7.20 16.18 2.26
C VAL A 134 -6.65 17.18 3.28
N PRO A 135 -6.54 16.83 4.56
CA PRO A 135 -5.82 17.62 5.55
C PRO A 135 -4.33 17.70 5.22
N HIS A 136 -3.63 18.72 5.72
CA HIS A 136 -2.18 18.91 5.55
C HIS A 136 -1.73 18.71 4.09
N ALA A 137 -2.41 19.38 3.16
CA ALA A 137 -2.26 19.13 1.73
C ALA A 137 -0.82 19.21 1.22
N ASP A 138 -0.01 20.17 1.70
CA ASP A 138 1.42 20.29 1.35
C ASP A 138 2.27 19.10 1.84
N GLY A 139 1.92 18.53 2.98
CA GLY A 139 2.62 17.36 3.52
C GLY A 139 2.16 16.06 2.88
N SER A 140 0.85 15.93 2.65
CA SER A 140 0.23 14.69 2.19
C SER A 140 0.35 14.50 0.68
N LEU A 141 0.00 15.52 -0.13
CA LEU A 141 -0.13 15.37 -1.56
C LEU A 141 1.20 15.56 -2.30
N VAL A 142 1.39 14.77 -3.35
CA VAL A 142 2.52 14.92 -4.29
C VAL A 142 1.98 15.19 -5.68
N ALA A 143 2.29 16.35 -6.24
CA ALA A 143 1.89 16.70 -7.60
C ALA A 143 2.74 15.96 -8.64
N THR A 144 2.11 15.53 -9.72
CA THR A 144 2.82 15.06 -10.91
C THR A 144 3.36 16.26 -11.71
N PRO A 145 4.40 16.07 -12.57
CA PRO A 145 4.95 17.17 -13.38
C PRO A 145 3.92 17.87 -14.27
N GLU A 146 2.95 17.12 -14.78
CA GLU A 146 1.83 17.58 -15.59
C GLU A 146 0.65 16.62 -15.44
N TYR A 147 -0.51 16.91 -16.06
CA TYR A 147 -1.61 15.95 -16.08
C TYR A 147 -1.19 14.67 -16.80
N PRO A 148 -1.26 13.48 -16.13
CA PRO A 148 -0.73 12.24 -16.67
C PRO A 148 -1.54 11.72 -17.87
N ARG A 149 -0.87 11.01 -18.76
CA ARG A 149 -1.54 10.17 -19.76
C ARG A 149 -2.33 9.08 -19.05
N ALA A 150 -3.46 8.68 -19.64
CA ALA A 150 -4.38 7.71 -19.02
C ALA A 150 -3.71 6.39 -18.62
N GLU A 151 -2.73 5.95 -19.41
CA GLU A 151 -2.00 4.70 -19.19
C GLU A 151 -1.11 4.72 -17.94
N LEU A 152 -0.71 5.91 -17.47
CA LEU A 152 0.10 6.05 -16.26
C LEU A 152 -0.76 6.04 -14.98
N ILE A 153 -2.06 6.38 -15.06
CA ILE A 153 -2.92 6.53 -13.89
C ILE A 153 -2.92 5.28 -12.99
N PRO A 154 -3.02 4.04 -13.51
CA PRO A 154 -2.93 2.86 -12.65
C PRO A 154 -1.60 2.76 -11.90
N SER A 155 -0.48 3.03 -12.55
CA SER A 155 0.83 3.01 -11.90
C SER A 155 0.98 4.13 -10.87
N LEU A 156 0.48 5.33 -11.15
CA LEU A 156 0.47 6.45 -10.20
C LEU A 156 -0.39 6.13 -8.97
N LEU A 157 -1.53 5.46 -9.17
CA LEU A 157 -2.39 5.04 -8.06
C LEU A 157 -1.69 4.04 -7.12
N THR A 158 -0.83 3.16 -7.62
CA THR A 158 -0.08 2.25 -6.73
C THR A 158 0.88 2.97 -5.79
N LEU A 159 1.31 4.20 -6.13
CA LEU A 159 2.20 5.00 -5.29
C LEU A 159 1.50 5.52 -4.03
N SER A 160 0.17 5.51 -4.01
CA SER A 160 -0.58 5.86 -2.80
C SER A 160 -0.38 4.83 -1.67
N ASP A 161 -0.07 3.56 -2.00
CA ASP A 161 0.15 2.49 -1.04
C ASP A 161 1.07 1.39 -1.58
N VAL A 162 0.53 0.45 -2.39
CA VAL A 162 1.09 -0.90 -2.58
C VAL A 162 2.51 -0.93 -3.15
N MET A 163 2.87 0.01 -4.05
CA MET A 163 4.24 0.11 -4.56
C MET A 163 5.20 0.64 -3.49
N GLY A 164 4.80 1.70 -2.77
CA GLY A 164 5.58 2.24 -1.66
C GLY A 164 5.72 1.24 -0.51
N THR A 165 4.67 0.48 -0.22
CA THR A 165 4.66 -0.56 0.82
C THR A 165 5.56 -1.74 0.44
N GLY A 166 5.50 -2.22 -0.80
CA GLY A 166 6.42 -3.24 -1.30
C GLY A 166 7.87 -2.77 -1.30
N HIS A 167 8.11 -1.51 -1.67
CA HIS A 167 9.44 -0.88 -1.60
C HIS A 167 9.95 -0.79 -0.15
N HIS A 168 9.07 -0.41 0.79
CA HIS A 168 9.43 -0.37 2.22
C HIS A 168 9.85 -1.74 2.76
N ALA A 169 9.19 -2.82 2.37
CA ALA A 169 9.60 -4.17 2.75
C ALA A 169 11.02 -4.47 2.28
N ALA A 170 11.35 -4.12 1.02
CA ALA A 170 12.67 -4.34 0.44
C ALA A 170 13.75 -3.50 1.14
N VAL A 171 13.49 -2.21 1.37
CA VAL A 171 14.41 -1.31 2.10
C VAL A 171 14.62 -1.79 3.54
N SER A 172 13.54 -2.17 4.22
CA SER A 172 13.60 -2.68 5.61
C SER A 172 14.38 -3.98 5.74
N ALA A 173 14.34 -4.83 4.72
CA ALA A 173 15.15 -6.05 4.63
C ALA A 173 16.61 -5.76 4.21
N GLY A 174 16.95 -4.53 3.84
CA GLY A 174 18.29 -4.18 3.38
C GLY A 174 18.62 -4.68 1.98
N VAL A 175 17.64 -4.81 1.09
CA VAL A 175 17.87 -5.20 -0.32
C VAL A 175 18.76 -4.17 -1.01
N THR A 176 19.82 -4.64 -1.63
CA THR A 176 20.80 -3.85 -2.41
C THR A 176 21.23 -4.61 -3.65
N GLN A 177 22.06 -3.98 -4.46
CA GLN A 177 22.67 -4.61 -5.65
C GLN A 177 23.31 -5.97 -5.28
N GLY A 178 22.89 -7.02 -5.96
CA GLY A 178 23.41 -8.38 -5.78
C GLY A 178 22.74 -9.20 -4.68
N SER A 179 21.85 -8.64 -3.87
CA SER A 179 21.12 -9.39 -2.83
C SER A 179 20.30 -10.53 -3.40
N THR A 180 20.17 -11.62 -2.63
CA THR A 180 19.19 -12.67 -2.86
C THR A 180 17.94 -12.39 -2.05
N VAL A 181 16.76 -12.49 -2.68
CA VAL A 181 15.48 -12.08 -2.08
C VAL A 181 14.44 -13.18 -2.18
N VAL A 182 13.66 -13.38 -1.12
CA VAL A 182 12.43 -14.18 -1.14
C VAL A 182 11.26 -13.28 -0.78
N VAL A 183 10.18 -13.34 -1.55
CA VAL A 183 8.94 -12.62 -1.26
C VAL A 183 7.85 -13.60 -0.84
N VAL A 184 7.38 -13.48 0.38
CA VAL A 184 6.29 -14.27 0.97
C VAL A 184 4.99 -13.48 0.83
N GLY A 185 4.15 -13.90 -0.11
CA GLY A 185 2.90 -13.24 -0.46
C GLY A 185 2.85 -12.83 -1.93
N ASP A 186 1.71 -13.13 -2.59
CA ASP A 186 1.46 -12.89 -4.01
C ASP A 186 0.26 -11.95 -4.25
N GLY A 187 -0.10 -11.14 -3.24
CA GLY A 187 -1.02 -10.01 -3.38
C GLY A 187 -0.33 -8.81 -4.03
N ALA A 188 -1.06 -7.71 -4.22
CA ALA A 188 -0.54 -6.51 -4.86
C ALA A 188 0.75 -5.99 -4.19
N VAL A 189 0.79 -5.96 -2.86
CA VAL A 189 2.00 -5.55 -2.11
C VAL A 189 3.17 -6.51 -2.36
N GLY A 190 2.95 -7.84 -2.32
CA GLY A 190 4.01 -8.82 -2.57
C GLY A 190 4.55 -8.74 -4.00
N LEU A 191 3.69 -8.55 -5.00
CA LEU A 191 4.08 -8.33 -6.39
C LEU A 191 4.88 -7.02 -6.55
N CYS A 192 4.44 -5.94 -5.90
CA CYS A 192 5.20 -4.68 -5.85
C CYS A 192 6.53 -4.84 -5.10
N ALA A 193 6.62 -5.72 -4.10
CA ALA A 193 7.87 -6.03 -3.42
C ALA A 193 8.86 -6.78 -4.32
N VAL A 194 8.38 -7.65 -5.22
CA VAL A 194 9.20 -8.24 -6.29
C VAL A 194 9.77 -7.15 -7.20
N LEU A 195 8.91 -6.25 -7.71
CA LEU A 195 9.31 -5.13 -8.56
C LEU A 195 10.32 -4.21 -7.85
N ALA A 196 10.08 -3.89 -6.59
CA ALA A 196 10.99 -3.08 -5.77
C ALA A 196 12.35 -3.76 -5.58
N SER A 197 12.38 -5.07 -5.37
CA SER A 197 13.62 -5.84 -5.24
C SER A 197 14.42 -5.83 -6.54
N ALA A 198 13.75 -5.99 -7.68
CA ALA A 198 14.40 -5.87 -9.00
C ALA A 198 14.94 -4.45 -9.23
N ARG A 199 14.16 -3.42 -8.92
CA ARG A 199 14.57 -2.02 -8.98
C ARG A 199 15.83 -1.73 -8.14
N LEU A 200 15.94 -2.33 -6.96
CA LEU A 200 17.07 -2.18 -6.05
C LEU A 200 18.27 -3.03 -6.44
N GLY A 201 18.18 -3.82 -7.52
CA GLY A 201 19.29 -4.57 -8.10
C GLY A 201 19.53 -5.94 -7.47
N ALA A 202 18.51 -6.57 -6.86
CA ALA A 202 18.63 -7.94 -6.40
C ALA A 202 19.05 -8.88 -7.55
N SER A 203 19.98 -9.81 -7.30
CA SER A 203 20.50 -10.74 -8.29
C SER A 203 19.61 -11.97 -8.49
N ARG A 204 18.87 -12.35 -7.46
CA ARG A 204 17.92 -13.45 -7.49
C ARG A 204 16.69 -13.12 -6.65
N ILE A 205 15.50 -13.30 -7.22
CA ILE A 205 14.23 -12.99 -6.55
C ILE A 205 13.31 -14.20 -6.68
N VAL A 206 13.01 -14.82 -5.56
CA VAL A 206 12.07 -15.94 -5.46
C VAL A 206 10.72 -15.40 -5.03
N ALA A 207 9.69 -15.54 -5.84
CA ALA A 207 8.32 -15.21 -5.47
C ALA A 207 7.55 -16.47 -5.03
N MET A 208 6.97 -16.43 -3.82
CA MET A 208 6.16 -17.53 -3.30
C MET A 208 4.70 -17.35 -3.68
N SER A 209 4.27 -18.02 -4.75
CA SER A 209 2.93 -17.89 -5.33
C SER A 209 2.38 -19.21 -5.84
N ARG A 210 1.07 -19.46 -5.60
CA ARG A 210 0.37 -20.66 -6.08
C ARG A 210 -0.53 -20.42 -7.30
N HIS A 211 -0.76 -19.16 -7.66
CA HIS A 211 -1.70 -18.77 -8.71
C HIS A 211 -0.93 -18.44 -9.99
N GLU A 212 -1.19 -19.14 -11.08
CA GLU A 212 -0.47 -18.99 -12.35
C GLU A 212 -0.44 -17.55 -12.88
N SER A 213 -1.57 -16.83 -12.81
CA SER A 213 -1.64 -15.42 -13.23
C SER A 213 -0.70 -14.53 -12.41
N ARG A 214 -0.63 -14.75 -11.09
CA ARG A 214 0.25 -14.01 -10.18
C ARG A 214 1.72 -14.39 -10.36
N GLN A 215 2.00 -15.67 -10.64
CA GLN A 215 3.35 -16.13 -10.99
C GLN A 215 3.83 -15.48 -12.29
N ALA A 216 2.96 -15.38 -13.30
CA ALA A 216 3.30 -14.71 -14.56
C ALA A 216 3.64 -13.22 -14.32
N LEU A 217 2.83 -12.52 -13.54
CA LEU A 217 3.09 -11.12 -13.20
C LEU A 217 4.35 -10.95 -12.33
N ALA A 218 4.60 -11.88 -11.37
CA ALA A 218 5.81 -11.86 -10.59
C ALA A 218 7.08 -12.00 -11.48
N ARG A 219 7.05 -12.89 -12.47
CA ARG A 219 8.16 -13.01 -13.46
C ARG A 219 8.33 -11.74 -14.27
N GLU A 220 7.25 -11.13 -14.71
CA GLU A 220 7.28 -9.85 -15.42
C GLU A 220 7.87 -8.73 -14.56
N PHE A 221 7.62 -8.75 -13.25
CA PHE A 221 8.17 -7.82 -12.29
C PHE A 221 9.61 -8.12 -11.85
N GLY A 222 10.19 -9.21 -12.37
CA GLY A 222 11.60 -9.53 -12.15
C GLY A 222 11.86 -10.73 -11.24
N ALA A 223 10.84 -11.54 -10.87
CA ALA A 223 11.09 -12.79 -10.17
C ALA A 223 11.86 -13.76 -11.09
N THR A 224 12.99 -14.27 -10.59
CA THR A 224 13.81 -15.26 -11.28
C THR A 224 13.27 -16.67 -11.09
N ASP A 225 12.69 -16.93 -9.92
CA ASP A 225 12.21 -18.25 -9.50
C ASP A 225 10.82 -18.12 -8.86
N ILE A 226 10.04 -19.20 -8.93
CA ILE A 226 8.75 -19.32 -8.27
C ILE A 226 8.77 -20.55 -7.37
N VAL A 227 8.28 -20.38 -6.14
CA VAL A 227 7.99 -21.48 -5.20
C VAL A 227 6.50 -21.48 -4.92
N ALA A 228 5.81 -22.56 -5.28
CA ALA A 228 4.36 -22.69 -5.09
C ALA A 228 3.99 -23.30 -3.74
N GLU A 229 4.89 -24.02 -3.13
CA GLU A 229 4.73 -24.68 -1.85
C GLU A 229 4.68 -23.67 -0.70
N ARG A 230 4.09 -24.09 0.41
CA ARG A 230 4.00 -23.32 1.65
C ARG A 230 4.43 -24.14 2.86
N GLY A 231 4.62 -23.47 4.00
CA GLY A 231 5.04 -24.12 5.22
C GLY A 231 6.41 -24.81 5.07
N ASP A 232 6.57 -25.99 5.63
CA ASP A 232 7.85 -26.73 5.63
C ASP A 232 8.35 -27.05 4.21
N ALA A 233 7.46 -27.47 3.32
CA ALA A 233 7.80 -27.75 1.93
C ALA A 233 8.26 -26.49 1.19
N GLY A 234 7.59 -25.35 1.41
CA GLY A 234 7.98 -24.09 0.83
C GLY A 234 9.34 -23.61 1.34
N VAL A 235 9.61 -23.72 2.65
CA VAL A 235 10.93 -23.38 3.22
C VAL A 235 12.02 -24.29 2.64
N ALA A 236 11.75 -25.59 2.49
CA ALA A 236 12.70 -26.53 1.92
C ALA A 236 13.01 -26.19 0.45
N ALA A 237 12.00 -25.93 -0.37
CA ALA A 237 12.15 -25.53 -1.76
C ALA A 237 12.94 -24.21 -1.90
N VAL A 238 12.66 -23.20 -1.07
CA VAL A 238 13.44 -21.96 -1.03
C VAL A 238 14.89 -22.25 -0.70
N LYS A 239 15.17 -23.03 0.34
CA LYS A 239 16.55 -23.34 0.75
C LYS A 239 17.31 -24.10 -0.33
N GLU A 240 16.68 -25.02 -1.06
CA GLU A 240 17.29 -25.72 -2.18
C GLU A 240 17.80 -24.76 -3.26
N LEU A 241 17.05 -23.66 -3.53
CA LEU A 241 17.46 -22.62 -4.45
C LEU A 241 18.70 -21.82 -3.98
N PHE A 242 19.03 -21.87 -2.70
CA PHE A 242 20.11 -21.12 -2.05
C PHE A 242 21.09 -22.06 -1.30
N ASP A 243 21.47 -23.17 -1.93
CA ASP A 243 22.49 -24.12 -1.43
C ASP A 243 22.22 -24.61 0.02
N GLY A 244 20.96 -24.69 0.42
CA GLY A 244 20.51 -25.16 1.74
C GLY A 244 20.47 -24.09 2.83
N ILE A 245 20.97 -22.88 2.60
CA ILE A 245 21.12 -21.85 3.67
C ILE A 245 19.98 -20.85 3.74
N GLY A 246 19.34 -20.48 2.62
CA GLY A 246 18.30 -19.44 2.54
C GLY A 246 18.78 -18.14 1.94
N ALA A 247 17.91 -17.12 1.85
CA ALA A 247 18.17 -15.84 1.20
C ALA A 247 18.74 -14.78 2.15
N ASP A 248 19.41 -13.75 1.58
CA ASP A 248 19.87 -12.56 2.33
C ASP A 248 18.71 -11.79 2.94
N CYS A 249 17.68 -11.54 2.14
CA CYS A 249 16.53 -10.73 2.46
C CYS A 249 15.24 -11.51 2.22
N VAL A 250 14.32 -11.45 3.18
CA VAL A 250 12.99 -12.05 3.02
C VAL A 250 11.93 -11.00 3.28
N LEU A 251 10.97 -10.83 2.35
CA LEU A 251 9.92 -9.82 2.41
C LEU A 251 8.60 -10.50 2.77
N GLU A 252 8.05 -10.14 3.91
CA GLU A 252 6.79 -10.67 4.41
C GLU A 252 5.66 -9.66 4.12
N ALA A 253 4.69 -10.05 3.26
CA ALA A 253 3.62 -9.20 2.76
C ALA A 253 2.22 -9.80 2.95
N VAL A 254 2.02 -10.60 3.99
CA VAL A 254 0.75 -11.30 4.28
C VAL A 254 0.17 -10.94 5.65
N GLY A 255 1.01 -10.94 6.70
CA GLY A 255 0.63 -10.56 8.06
C GLY A 255 0.06 -11.70 8.91
N THR A 256 0.32 -12.98 8.57
CA THR A 256 -0.11 -14.11 9.39
C THR A 256 1.08 -14.72 10.16
N LYS A 257 0.77 -15.51 11.19
CA LYS A 257 1.78 -16.27 11.94
C LYS A 257 2.57 -17.21 11.02
N GLU A 258 1.87 -17.89 10.12
CA GLU A 258 2.44 -18.87 9.20
C GLU A 258 3.36 -18.21 8.17
N SER A 259 2.98 -17.04 7.66
CA SER A 259 3.80 -16.30 6.70
C SER A 259 5.06 -15.72 7.35
N MET A 260 4.95 -15.23 8.57
CA MET A 260 6.11 -14.75 9.35
C MET A 260 7.07 -15.88 9.71
N ASP A 261 6.56 -17.04 10.16
CA ASP A 261 7.38 -18.23 10.41
C ASP A 261 8.10 -18.68 9.14
N GLN A 262 7.39 -18.75 8.03
CA GLN A 262 7.95 -19.10 6.74
C GLN A 262 9.02 -18.09 6.30
N ALA A 263 8.78 -16.78 6.50
CA ALA A 263 9.75 -15.74 6.17
C ALA A 263 11.04 -15.89 6.99
N ILE A 264 10.93 -16.03 8.30
CA ILE A 264 12.09 -16.20 9.20
C ILE A 264 12.91 -17.44 8.82
N ARG A 265 12.24 -18.56 8.54
CA ARG A 265 12.91 -19.83 8.21
C ARG A 265 13.50 -19.87 6.81
N SER A 266 13.05 -18.98 5.91
CA SER A 266 13.59 -18.82 4.55
C SER A 266 14.82 -17.93 4.51
N ALA A 267 15.06 -17.14 5.55
CA ALA A 267 16.25 -16.31 5.66
C ALA A 267 17.48 -17.17 6.03
N ARG A 268 18.64 -16.81 5.45
CA ARG A 268 19.91 -17.39 5.88
C ARG A 268 20.32 -16.89 7.28
N PRO A 269 21.23 -17.57 7.97
CA PRO A 269 21.84 -16.99 9.18
C PRO A 269 22.47 -15.61 8.88
N GLY A 270 22.18 -14.64 9.75
CA GLY A 270 22.58 -13.23 9.55
C GLY A 270 21.78 -12.47 8.49
N GLY A 271 20.71 -13.06 7.95
CA GLY A 271 19.80 -12.41 7.01
C GLY A 271 18.79 -11.47 7.71
N MET A 272 17.97 -10.80 6.91
CA MET A 272 16.98 -9.83 7.39
C MET A 272 15.58 -10.14 6.84
N VAL A 273 14.56 -10.05 7.70
CA VAL A 273 13.16 -10.07 7.29
C VAL A 273 12.61 -8.66 7.30
N GLY A 274 12.13 -8.18 6.14
CA GLY A 274 11.38 -6.94 6.00
C GLY A 274 9.88 -7.25 5.99
N TYR A 275 9.11 -6.80 6.99
CA TYR A 275 7.69 -7.13 7.08
C TYR A 275 6.80 -5.90 6.90
N VAL A 276 5.74 -6.06 6.12
CA VAL A 276 4.71 -5.06 5.87
C VAL A 276 3.30 -5.65 5.87
N GLY A 277 3.20 -6.97 6.01
CA GLY A 277 1.90 -7.63 6.17
C GLY A 277 1.19 -7.13 7.43
N VAL A 278 -0.07 -6.67 7.28
CA VAL A 278 -0.85 -6.15 8.43
C VAL A 278 -1.15 -7.30 9.39
N PRO A 279 -0.66 -7.26 10.65
CA PRO A 279 -0.82 -8.36 11.59
C PRO A 279 -2.28 -8.61 11.92
N ASN A 280 -2.76 -9.81 11.66
CA ASN A 280 -4.08 -10.25 12.04
C ASN A 280 -4.02 -11.48 12.95
N GLY A 281 -4.67 -11.41 14.09
CA GLY A 281 -4.74 -12.51 15.03
C GLY A 281 -3.46 -12.78 15.86
N GLY A 282 -2.62 -11.75 16.02
CA GLY A 282 -1.48 -11.81 16.95
C GLY A 282 -0.33 -12.70 16.48
N PRO A 283 0.39 -12.36 15.40
CA PRO A 283 1.63 -13.05 15.08
C PRO A 283 2.65 -12.82 16.21
N GLU A 284 3.01 -13.90 16.92
CA GLU A 284 4.10 -13.88 17.91
C GLU A 284 5.42 -14.04 17.19
N LEU A 285 6.40 -13.18 17.49
CA LEU A 285 7.76 -13.35 16.98
C LEU A 285 8.45 -14.53 17.72
N PRO A 286 8.92 -15.55 17.00
CA PRO A 286 9.67 -16.66 17.60
C PRO A 286 11.10 -16.21 17.92
N VAL A 287 11.30 -15.54 19.05
CA VAL A 287 12.58 -14.91 19.43
C VAL A 287 13.74 -15.91 19.45
N ARG A 288 13.51 -17.18 19.84
CA ARG A 288 14.59 -18.17 19.93
C ARG A 288 15.23 -18.50 18.57
N PRO A 289 14.51 -18.80 17.48
CA PRO A 289 15.10 -18.96 16.16
C PRO A 289 15.84 -17.71 15.67
N LEU A 290 15.29 -16.51 15.90
CA LEU A 290 15.94 -15.25 15.54
C LEU A 290 17.30 -15.12 16.24
N PHE A 291 17.35 -15.36 17.55
CA PHE A 291 18.57 -15.33 18.34
C PHE A 291 19.60 -16.38 17.88
N GLN A 292 19.16 -17.62 17.63
CA GLN A 292 20.07 -18.71 17.25
C GLN A 292 20.72 -18.52 15.87
N SER A 293 20.03 -17.83 14.96
CA SER A 293 20.49 -17.63 13.57
C SER A 293 20.90 -16.18 13.28
N ASN A 294 20.88 -15.30 14.29
CA ASN A 294 21.16 -13.86 14.12
C ASN A 294 20.32 -13.22 12.99
N ILE A 295 19.06 -13.62 12.85
CA ILE A 295 18.14 -13.07 11.87
C ILE A 295 17.56 -11.77 12.42
N GLY A 296 17.69 -10.68 11.66
CA GLY A 296 17.05 -9.41 11.96
C GLY A 296 15.61 -9.37 11.44
N VAL A 297 14.77 -8.56 12.07
CA VAL A 297 13.40 -8.27 11.64
C VAL A 297 13.19 -6.77 11.71
N ASN A 298 12.77 -6.16 10.61
CA ASN A 298 12.51 -4.74 10.51
C ASN A 298 11.30 -4.50 9.60
N GLY A 299 10.61 -3.34 9.73
CA GLY A 299 9.45 -3.04 8.89
C GLY A 299 8.33 -2.38 9.67
N GLY A 300 7.10 -2.66 9.28
CA GLY A 300 5.90 -2.08 9.87
C GLY A 300 5.07 -1.31 8.84
N VAL A 301 4.32 -0.30 9.28
CA VAL A 301 3.50 0.52 8.41
C VAL A 301 4.40 1.41 7.55
N ALA A 302 4.31 1.24 6.23
CA ALA A 302 5.20 1.87 5.28
C ALA A 302 5.00 3.40 5.21
N PRO A 303 6.04 4.21 5.43
CA PRO A 303 5.97 5.66 5.26
C PRO A 303 6.01 6.05 3.77
N VAL A 304 4.99 5.62 3.02
CA VAL A 304 4.96 5.72 1.54
C VAL A 304 5.16 7.14 1.04
N ARG A 305 4.68 8.17 1.77
CA ARG A 305 4.88 9.58 1.41
C ARG A 305 6.37 9.91 1.18
N ASN A 306 7.25 9.26 1.93
CA ASN A 306 8.69 9.50 1.82
C ASN A 306 9.29 8.89 0.54
N TYR A 307 8.59 7.97 -0.12
CA TYR A 307 9.05 7.27 -1.31
C TYR A 307 8.39 7.76 -2.60
N VAL A 308 7.23 8.46 -2.50
CA VAL A 308 6.42 8.81 -3.67
C VAL A 308 7.23 9.59 -4.70
N GLU A 309 8.02 10.58 -4.30
CA GLU A 309 8.76 11.44 -5.24
C GLU A 309 9.81 10.67 -6.05
N ASP A 310 10.52 9.72 -5.40
CA ASP A 310 11.52 8.88 -6.05
C ASP A 310 10.85 7.85 -6.99
N LEU A 311 9.81 7.16 -6.50
CA LEU A 311 9.07 6.17 -7.28
C LEU A 311 8.28 6.81 -8.45
N LEU A 312 7.82 8.05 -8.29
CA LEU A 312 7.14 8.81 -9.34
C LEU A 312 8.05 9.00 -10.56
N GLN A 313 9.34 9.28 -10.36
CA GLN A 313 10.28 9.44 -11.48
C GLN A 313 10.38 8.17 -12.32
N ASP A 314 10.42 6.99 -11.68
CA ASP A 314 10.52 5.72 -12.39
C ASP A 314 9.20 5.35 -13.09
N VAL A 315 8.05 5.62 -12.47
CA VAL A 315 6.74 5.45 -13.11
C VAL A 315 6.60 6.41 -14.29
N TRP A 316 6.98 7.68 -14.11
CA TRP A 316 6.86 8.71 -15.14
C TRP A 316 7.72 8.46 -16.36
N SER A 317 8.94 7.97 -16.16
CA SER A 317 9.85 7.57 -17.23
C SER A 317 9.48 6.22 -17.87
N GLY A 318 8.61 5.45 -17.27
CA GLY A 318 8.27 4.08 -17.71
C GLY A 318 9.30 3.02 -17.30
N ALA A 319 10.24 3.35 -16.39
CA ALA A 319 11.21 2.40 -15.87
C ALA A 319 10.57 1.28 -15.06
N ILE A 320 9.45 1.60 -14.38
CA ILE A 320 8.60 0.61 -13.70
C ILE A 320 7.13 0.80 -14.08
N ASN A 321 6.37 -0.30 -14.09
CA ASN A 321 4.92 -0.27 -14.34
C ASN A 321 4.17 -1.09 -13.29
N PRO A 322 4.08 -0.61 -12.03
CA PRO A 322 3.38 -1.32 -10.96
C PRO A 322 1.86 -1.39 -11.17
N GLY A 323 1.30 -0.56 -12.05
CA GLY A 323 -0.13 -0.53 -12.37
C GLY A 323 -0.69 -1.85 -12.92
N LYS A 324 0.18 -2.77 -13.37
CA LYS A 324 -0.21 -4.11 -13.81
C LYS A 324 -0.78 -5.00 -12.70
N VAL A 325 -0.71 -4.60 -11.44
CA VAL A 325 -1.42 -5.27 -10.34
C VAL A 325 -2.93 -5.07 -10.40
N PHE A 326 -3.41 -4.05 -11.14
CA PHE A 326 -4.84 -3.86 -11.38
C PHE A 326 -5.29 -4.76 -12.55
N ASP A 327 -5.88 -5.89 -12.21
CA ASP A 327 -6.41 -6.87 -13.17
C ASP A 327 -7.94 -6.81 -13.31
N LEU A 328 -8.58 -5.89 -12.58
CA LEU A 328 -10.00 -5.55 -12.71
C LEU A 328 -10.18 -4.03 -12.59
N GLU A 329 -10.97 -3.45 -13.48
CA GLU A 329 -11.39 -2.04 -13.42
C GLU A 329 -12.91 -1.97 -13.46
N VAL A 330 -13.51 -1.20 -12.54
CA VAL A 330 -14.95 -1.00 -12.46
C VAL A 330 -15.31 0.47 -12.26
N PRO A 331 -16.47 0.93 -12.70
CA PRO A 331 -16.99 2.23 -12.29
C PRO A 331 -17.37 2.20 -10.80
N LEU A 332 -17.41 3.36 -10.16
CA LEU A 332 -17.78 3.50 -8.75
C LEU A 332 -19.20 2.93 -8.46
N THR A 333 -20.08 2.91 -9.47
CA THR A 333 -21.42 2.27 -9.36
C THR A 333 -21.35 0.79 -9.03
N ASP A 334 -20.28 0.14 -9.38
CA ASP A 334 -20.10 -1.32 -9.22
C ASP A 334 -19.15 -1.64 -8.05
N ILE A 335 -19.07 -0.74 -7.06
CA ILE A 335 -18.14 -0.88 -5.92
C ILE A 335 -18.34 -2.18 -5.14
N ALA A 336 -19.57 -2.66 -5.00
CA ALA A 336 -19.84 -3.92 -4.31
C ALA A 336 -19.18 -5.11 -5.04
N GLU A 337 -19.15 -5.12 -6.38
CA GLU A 337 -18.44 -6.12 -7.17
C GLU A 337 -16.92 -6.01 -7.01
N ALA A 338 -16.37 -4.80 -6.89
CA ALA A 338 -14.96 -4.59 -6.62
C ALA A 338 -14.51 -5.29 -5.32
N TYR A 339 -15.29 -5.13 -4.24
CA TYR A 339 -15.04 -5.79 -2.97
C TYR A 339 -15.19 -7.31 -3.05
N ALA A 340 -16.28 -7.78 -3.66
CA ALA A 340 -16.54 -9.21 -3.85
C ALA A 340 -15.43 -9.89 -4.66
N ALA A 341 -14.99 -9.28 -5.77
CA ALA A 341 -13.94 -9.81 -6.62
C ALA A 341 -12.61 -10.00 -5.87
N MET A 342 -12.23 -9.04 -5.03
CA MET A 342 -11.03 -9.16 -4.22
C MET A 342 -11.19 -10.14 -3.05
N ASP A 343 -12.36 -10.16 -2.40
CA ASP A 343 -12.65 -11.09 -1.30
C ASP A 343 -12.59 -12.56 -1.76
N GLU A 344 -13.18 -12.84 -2.93
CA GLU A 344 -13.21 -14.13 -3.59
C GLU A 344 -11.90 -14.48 -4.33
N ARG A 345 -10.90 -13.56 -4.33
CA ARG A 345 -9.62 -13.69 -5.04
C ARG A 345 -9.74 -13.85 -6.55
N ARG A 346 -10.81 -13.33 -7.13
CA ARG A 346 -11.00 -13.23 -8.60
C ARG A 346 -10.15 -12.10 -9.19
N ALA A 347 -9.79 -11.10 -8.38
CA ALA A 347 -8.89 -10.03 -8.74
C ALA A 347 -7.68 -9.98 -7.79
N ILE A 348 -6.53 -9.52 -8.30
CA ILE A 348 -5.35 -9.17 -7.50
C ILE A 348 -5.63 -7.84 -6.80
N LYS A 349 -6.04 -6.84 -7.59
CA LYS A 349 -6.41 -5.51 -7.11
C LYS A 349 -7.42 -4.86 -8.06
N THR A 350 -8.46 -4.26 -7.51
CA THR A 350 -9.50 -3.62 -8.31
C THR A 350 -9.33 -2.10 -8.33
N LEU A 351 -9.22 -1.55 -9.53
CA LEU A 351 -9.25 -0.11 -9.78
C LEU A 351 -10.70 0.36 -9.89
N VAL A 352 -11.03 1.49 -9.27
CA VAL A 352 -12.36 2.09 -9.24
C VAL A 352 -12.32 3.47 -9.88
N ARG A 353 -13.23 3.71 -10.86
CA ARG A 353 -13.41 5.02 -11.51
C ARG A 353 -14.65 5.71 -10.95
N PRO A 354 -14.51 6.86 -10.27
CA PRO A 354 -15.63 7.68 -9.83
C PRO A 354 -16.49 8.25 -10.94
#